data_ed541444fd2bea3069d7b24a3b82612d
#
_entry.id   ed541444fd2bea3069d7b24a3b82612d
#
_cell.length_a   1.000
_cell.length_b   1.000
_cell.length_c   1.000
_cell.angle_alpha   90.00
_cell.angle_beta   90.00
_cell.angle_gamma   90.00
#
_symmetry.space_group_name_H-M   'P 1'
#
loop_
_entity.id
_entity.type
_entity.pdbx_description
1 polymer ?
#
loop_
_entity_poly.entity_id
_entity_poly.type
_entity_poly.pdbx_seq_one_letter_code
_entity_poly.pdbx_strand_id
1 'polypeptide(L)'
;CAPENVSGLVYGGIDVVSLANNHILDYMEPAMIQTQNILNEAGIAHSGSGMNSYEAYLPTIKSIKGQVIAFLASSDRTGQYNNYQPYLNAGENKSGFAYMTPYYIRQQINSVGSFADLIIIEMHAGSEYSHAPGSDYDSISRLEDFRNMKTNPASLIGFQMTPDQESEIDDYSWRLDRPKLWDRAIRHFAIDEGADLVVVHHPHIIQGLEVYNGKLIAHSLGNFIFDLNYPETYPSMILNSKADESGFTEF
;
A
#
# COMPACT_ATOMS: atom_id res chain seq x y z
N CYS A 1 16.91 -3.98 8.72
CA CYS A 1 18.17 -3.67 8.02
C CYS A 1 19.08 -2.83 8.90
N ALA A 2 20.38 -2.85 8.69
CA ALA A 2 21.31 -1.93 9.35
C ALA A 2 21.16 -0.52 8.75
N PRO A 3 21.29 0.56 9.56
CA PRO A 3 21.16 1.94 9.10
C PRO A 3 22.03 2.29 7.89
N GLU A 4 23.25 1.71 7.80
CA GLU A 4 24.21 1.95 6.74
C GLU A 4 23.69 1.53 5.35
N ASN A 5 22.70 0.64 5.29
CA ASN A 5 22.12 0.14 4.04
C ASN A 5 21.36 1.24 3.27
N VAL A 6 21.04 2.37 3.91
CA VAL A 6 20.46 3.53 3.21
C VAL A 6 21.35 4.03 2.08
N SER A 7 22.68 3.88 2.21
CA SER A 7 23.63 4.24 1.16
C SER A 7 23.38 3.48 -0.16
N GLY A 8 22.89 2.23 -0.07
CA GLY A 8 22.49 1.44 -1.23
C GLY A 8 21.26 2.02 -1.94
N LEU A 9 20.28 2.52 -1.19
CA LEU A 9 19.11 3.20 -1.75
C LEU A 9 19.51 4.50 -2.46
N VAL A 10 20.37 5.29 -1.82
CA VAL A 10 20.91 6.52 -2.42
C VAL A 10 21.70 6.21 -3.70
N TYR A 11 22.57 5.18 -3.68
CA TYR A 11 23.31 4.73 -4.86
C TYR A 11 22.39 4.25 -5.98
N GLY A 12 21.30 3.57 -5.63
CA GLY A 12 20.28 3.11 -6.56
C GLY A 12 19.37 4.21 -7.11
N GLY A 13 19.51 5.45 -6.63
CA GLY A 13 18.71 6.58 -7.08
C GLY A 13 17.24 6.51 -6.61
N ILE A 14 17.00 5.95 -5.44
CA ILE A 14 15.64 5.86 -4.87
C ILE A 14 15.28 7.21 -4.24
N ASP A 15 14.19 7.81 -4.70
CA ASP A 15 13.69 9.12 -4.25
C ASP A 15 12.52 9.03 -3.29
N VAL A 16 11.71 7.97 -3.38
CA VAL A 16 10.48 7.77 -2.57
C VAL A 16 10.36 6.31 -2.19
N VAL A 17 9.93 6.04 -0.96
CA VAL A 17 9.61 4.68 -0.47
C VAL A 17 8.30 4.64 0.29
N SER A 18 7.60 3.53 0.20
CA SER A 18 6.46 3.22 1.07
C SER A 18 6.95 2.57 2.37
N LEU A 19 6.45 3.06 3.49
CA LEU A 19 6.64 2.46 4.82
C LEU A 19 5.38 1.77 5.35
N ALA A 20 4.31 1.75 4.57
CA ALA A 20 3.08 1.05 4.91
C ALA A 20 3.24 -0.46 4.68
N ASN A 21 3.78 -1.19 5.64
CA ASN A 21 3.96 -2.63 5.56
C ASN A 21 3.86 -3.30 6.93
N ASN A 22 3.70 -4.61 6.95
CA ASN A 22 3.56 -5.41 8.16
C ASN A 22 4.85 -5.55 8.99
N HIS A 23 5.99 -5.04 8.51
CA HIS A 23 7.29 -5.08 9.19
C HIS A 23 7.70 -3.75 9.80
N ILE A 24 6.87 -2.70 9.67
CA ILE A 24 7.23 -1.35 10.15
C ILE A 24 7.48 -1.28 11.67
N LEU A 25 6.85 -2.16 12.44
CA LEU A 25 6.97 -2.23 13.89
C LEU A 25 7.68 -3.50 14.40
N ASP A 26 8.41 -4.23 13.56
CA ASP A 26 9.15 -5.44 13.98
C ASP A 26 10.12 -5.17 15.14
N TYR A 27 10.72 -3.99 15.15
CA TYR A 27 11.57 -3.50 16.23
C TYR A 27 10.94 -2.33 16.99
N MET A 28 9.61 -2.27 17.02
CA MET A 28 8.78 -1.31 17.73
C MET A 28 8.96 0.14 17.22
N GLU A 29 8.24 1.05 17.84
CA GLU A 29 8.20 2.48 17.51
C GLU A 29 9.58 3.16 17.40
N PRO A 30 10.56 2.92 18.31
CA PRO A 30 11.87 3.56 18.17
C PRO A 30 12.58 3.25 16.85
N ALA A 31 12.44 2.02 16.34
CA ALA A 31 13.04 1.65 15.06
C ALA A 31 12.29 2.24 13.87
N MET A 32 10.97 2.39 13.95
CA MET A 32 10.19 3.10 12.93
C MET A 32 10.65 4.56 12.84
N ILE A 33 10.77 5.26 13.97
CA ILE A 33 11.26 6.65 14.01
C ILE A 33 12.68 6.73 13.47
N GLN A 34 13.56 5.81 13.86
CA GLN A 34 14.92 5.76 13.34
C GLN A 34 14.94 5.59 11.82
N THR A 35 14.11 4.70 11.28
CA THR A 35 14.00 4.48 9.82
C THR A 35 13.58 5.76 9.10
N GLN A 36 12.55 6.44 9.60
CA GLN A 36 12.08 7.72 9.02
C GLN A 36 13.18 8.79 9.06
N ASN A 37 13.89 8.92 10.19
CA ASN A 37 14.98 9.89 10.33
C ASN A 37 16.13 9.62 9.35
N ILE A 38 16.55 8.36 9.22
CA ILE A 38 17.63 7.95 8.29
C ILE A 38 17.23 8.23 6.83
N LEU A 39 16.00 7.94 6.44
CA LEU A 39 15.49 8.24 5.10
C LEU A 39 15.47 9.75 4.86
N ASN A 40 14.98 10.54 5.81
CA ASN A 40 14.96 12.01 5.73
C ASN A 40 16.38 12.60 5.61
N GLU A 41 17.33 12.13 6.41
CA GLU A 41 18.74 12.55 6.35
C GLU A 41 19.39 12.20 4.99
N ALA A 42 18.96 11.08 4.39
CA ALA A 42 19.41 10.66 3.06
C ALA A 42 18.69 11.36 1.90
N GLY A 43 17.69 12.21 2.16
CA GLY A 43 16.88 12.89 1.15
C GLY A 43 15.85 12.00 0.46
N ILE A 44 15.60 10.80 1.01
CA ILE A 44 14.60 9.87 0.50
C ILE A 44 13.26 10.16 1.18
N ALA A 45 12.27 10.56 0.41
CA ALA A 45 10.93 10.82 0.93
C ALA A 45 10.20 9.49 1.22
N HIS A 46 9.24 9.53 2.13
CA HIS A 46 8.48 8.34 2.50
C HIS A 46 7.04 8.69 2.87
N SER A 47 6.13 7.73 2.73
CA SER A 47 4.73 7.81 3.13
C SER A 47 4.28 6.49 3.77
N GLY A 48 3.13 6.51 4.44
CA GLY A 48 2.46 5.29 4.87
C GLY A 48 2.75 4.85 6.30
N SER A 49 3.56 5.58 7.09
CA SER A 49 3.75 5.35 8.52
C SER A 49 3.88 6.64 9.30
N GLY A 50 3.51 6.62 10.58
CA GLY A 50 3.61 7.80 11.45
C GLY A 50 3.39 7.46 12.91
N MET A 51 3.56 8.48 13.78
CA MET A 51 3.34 8.40 15.21
C MET A 51 1.86 8.33 15.59
N ASN A 52 1.00 8.66 14.63
CA ASN A 52 -0.45 8.62 14.74
C ASN A 52 -1.07 8.48 13.36
N SER A 53 -2.39 8.31 13.30
CA SER A 53 -3.10 8.15 12.02
C SER A 53 -2.96 9.37 11.12
N TYR A 54 -2.93 10.59 11.66
CA TYR A 54 -2.76 11.79 10.84
C TYR A 54 -1.43 11.73 10.06
N GLU A 55 -0.33 11.46 10.73
CA GLU A 55 0.99 11.36 10.10
C GLU A 55 1.08 10.19 9.12
N ALA A 56 0.54 9.01 9.51
CA ALA A 56 0.61 7.82 8.68
C ALA A 56 -0.08 7.98 7.31
N TYR A 57 -1.13 8.80 7.24
CA TYR A 57 -1.88 9.06 5.99
C TYR A 57 -1.36 10.27 5.19
N LEU A 58 -0.32 10.96 5.65
CA LEU A 58 0.25 12.07 4.89
C LEU A 58 0.84 11.58 3.55
N PRO A 59 0.53 12.28 2.45
CA PRO A 59 1.13 11.98 1.16
C PRO A 59 2.58 12.45 1.09
N THR A 60 3.38 11.79 0.29
CA THR A 60 4.61 12.37 -0.24
C THR A 60 4.32 13.12 -1.54
N ILE A 61 4.74 14.37 -1.62
CA ILE A 61 4.53 15.21 -2.80
C ILE A 61 5.87 15.52 -3.45
N LYS A 62 5.97 15.27 -4.75
CA LYS A 62 7.13 15.62 -5.58
C LYS A 62 6.68 16.50 -6.75
N SER A 63 7.47 17.53 -7.05
CA SER A 63 7.30 18.30 -8.29
C SER A 63 8.40 17.93 -9.27
N ILE A 64 8.04 17.33 -10.39
CA ILE A 64 8.96 16.82 -11.40
C ILE A 64 8.59 17.43 -12.75
N LYS A 65 9.48 18.23 -13.32
CA LYS A 65 9.29 18.90 -14.61
C LYS A 65 7.97 19.69 -14.71
N GLY A 66 7.55 20.29 -13.61
CA GLY A 66 6.32 21.08 -13.54
C GLY A 66 5.07 20.31 -13.19
N GLN A 67 5.11 18.98 -13.14
CA GLN A 67 3.99 18.15 -12.67
C GLN A 67 4.10 17.89 -11.17
N VAL A 68 2.98 17.94 -10.49
CA VAL A 68 2.83 17.60 -9.07
C VAL A 68 2.37 16.16 -8.94
N ILE A 69 3.22 15.31 -8.38
CA ILE A 69 2.95 13.89 -8.19
C ILE A 69 2.76 13.60 -6.71
N ALA A 70 1.63 13.01 -6.37
CA ALA A 70 1.31 12.55 -5.02
C ALA A 70 1.56 11.03 -4.92
N PHE A 71 2.37 10.63 -3.94
CA PHE A 71 2.60 9.24 -3.56
C PHE A 71 1.84 8.97 -2.27
N LEU A 72 0.90 8.06 -2.33
CA LEU A 72 0.09 7.57 -1.22
C LEU A 72 0.53 6.15 -0.90
N ALA A 73 0.41 5.75 0.37
CA ALA A 73 0.75 4.40 0.77
C ALA A 73 -0.19 3.88 1.85
N SER A 74 -0.56 2.59 1.78
CA SER A 74 -1.37 1.94 2.79
C SER A 74 -1.19 0.43 2.80
N SER A 75 -1.56 -0.23 3.92
CA SER A 75 -1.48 -1.68 4.06
C SER A 75 -2.76 -2.24 4.66
N ASP A 76 -3.13 -3.45 4.24
CA ASP A 76 -4.22 -4.23 4.84
C ASP A 76 -3.71 -5.23 5.90
N ARG A 77 -2.39 -5.27 6.15
CA ARG A 77 -1.74 -6.27 6.99
C ARG A 77 -1.69 -5.87 8.47
N THR A 78 -2.86 -5.76 9.08
CA THR A 78 -2.99 -5.43 10.51
C THR A 78 -2.64 -6.57 11.45
N GLY A 79 -2.78 -7.82 10.96
CA GLY A 79 -2.55 -9.03 11.73
C GLY A 79 -1.08 -9.37 11.86
N GLN A 80 -0.78 -10.16 12.84
CA GLN A 80 0.56 -10.54 13.25
C GLN A 80 0.79 -12.01 13.02
N TYR A 81 2.01 -12.35 12.67
CA TYR A 81 2.44 -13.74 12.65
C TYR A 81 2.52 -14.37 14.04
N ASN A 82 2.52 -13.58 15.08
CA ASN A 82 2.48 -14.04 16.46
C ASN A 82 1.75 -13.03 17.35
N ASN A 83 1.02 -13.52 18.32
CA ASN A 83 0.18 -12.72 19.24
C ASN A 83 0.97 -11.78 20.19
N TYR A 84 2.23 -11.46 19.89
CA TYR A 84 3.11 -10.67 20.75
C TYR A 84 3.29 -9.23 20.29
N GLN A 85 2.86 -8.89 19.08
CA GLN A 85 2.97 -7.52 18.57
C GLN A 85 1.61 -6.81 18.67
N PRO A 86 1.56 -5.52 18.97
CA PRO A 86 0.33 -4.74 18.91
C PRO A 86 -0.15 -4.63 17.44
N TYR A 87 -1.44 -4.35 17.25
CA TYR A 87 -1.95 -4.04 15.91
C TYR A 87 -1.06 -3.00 15.23
N LEU A 88 -0.72 -3.25 13.96
CA LEU A 88 0.32 -2.50 13.24
C LEU A 88 -0.19 -1.20 12.62
N ASN A 89 -1.51 -1.05 12.48
CA ASN A 89 -2.12 0.17 11.96
C ASN A 89 -1.99 1.33 12.95
N ALA A 90 -1.76 2.51 12.43
CA ALA A 90 -1.77 3.74 13.21
C ALA A 90 -3.16 4.05 13.76
N GLY A 91 -3.20 4.66 14.93
CA GLY A 91 -4.42 5.19 15.56
C GLY A 91 -4.25 6.65 15.95
N GLU A 92 -5.25 7.24 16.59
CA GLU A 92 -5.20 8.66 17.00
C GLU A 92 -3.96 8.96 17.86
N ASN A 93 -3.64 8.08 18.81
CA ASN A 93 -2.50 8.21 19.72
C ASN A 93 -1.61 6.97 19.69
N LYS A 94 -1.44 6.37 18.53
CA LYS A 94 -0.71 5.13 18.32
C LYS A 94 0.03 5.16 17.00
N SER A 95 1.32 4.86 17.06
CA SER A 95 2.18 4.71 15.89
C SER A 95 1.84 3.48 15.07
N GLY A 96 2.16 3.53 13.78
CA GLY A 96 1.96 2.43 12.87
C GLY A 96 1.86 2.87 11.41
N PHE A 97 1.36 1.98 10.57
CA PHE A 97 1.13 2.27 9.16
C PHE A 97 -0.30 2.80 8.87
N ALA A 98 -0.46 3.42 7.70
CA ALA A 98 -1.75 3.81 7.15
C ALA A 98 -2.57 2.58 6.78
N TYR A 99 -3.69 2.36 7.48
CA TYR A 99 -4.56 1.20 7.25
C TYR A 99 -5.36 1.34 5.96
N MET A 100 -5.34 0.29 5.15
CA MET A 100 -6.02 0.26 3.87
C MET A 100 -7.49 -0.16 4.03
N THR A 101 -8.39 0.80 3.92
CA THR A 101 -9.83 0.58 3.79
C THR A 101 -10.37 1.47 2.68
N PRO A 102 -11.56 1.18 2.09
CA PRO A 102 -12.17 2.06 1.11
C PRO A 102 -12.34 3.50 1.61
N TYR A 103 -12.67 3.65 2.87
CA TYR A 103 -12.80 4.97 3.49
C TYR A 103 -11.47 5.75 3.47
N TYR A 104 -10.40 5.14 3.97
CA TYR A 104 -9.10 5.81 4.06
C TYR A 104 -8.45 6.04 2.69
N ILE A 105 -8.57 5.10 1.74
CA ILE A 105 -8.12 5.30 0.36
C ILE A 105 -8.80 6.52 -0.25
N ARG A 106 -10.13 6.64 -0.11
CA ARG A 106 -10.86 7.81 -0.58
C ARG A 106 -10.37 9.09 0.09
N GLN A 107 -10.15 9.07 1.41
CA GLN A 107 -9.64 10.25 2.12
C GLN A 107 -8.25 10.66 1.64
N GLN A 108 -7.34 9.71 1.46
CA GLN A 108 -6.00 9.98 0.93
C GLN A 108 -6.07 10.59 -0.48
N ILE A 109 -6.83 10.00 -1.39
CA ILE A 109 -6.98 10.49 -2.76
C ILE A 109 -7.62 11.87 -2.77
N ASN A 110 -8.71 12.07 -2.02
CA ASN A 110 -9.37 13.38 -1.93
C ASN A 110 -8.47 14.47 -1.36
N SER A 111 -7.57 14.13 -0.44
CA SER A 111 -6.65 15.10 0.18
C SER A 111 -5.68 15.73 -0.82
N VAL A 112 -5.41 15.07 -1.94
CA VAL A 112 -4.46 15.52 -2.97
C VAL A 112 -5.12 15.83 -4.31
N GLY A 113 -6.33 15.34 -4.56
CA GLY A 113 -7.00 15.39 -5.86
C GLY A 113 -7.30 16.80 -6.40
N SER A 114 -7.22 17.85 -5.55
CA SER A 114 -7.43 19.23 -6.00
C SER A 114 -6.16 19.90 -6.54
N PHE A 115 -4.98 19.34 -6.33
CA PHE A 115 -3.71 19.97 -6.69
C PHE A 115 -2.67 19.02 -7.30
N ALA A 116 -2.82 17.70 -7.13
CA ALA A 116 -1.91 16.74 -7.76
C ALA A 116 -2.32 16.49 -9.21
N ASP A 117 -1.34 16.51 -10.10
CA ASP A 117 -1.53 16.15 -11.52
C ASP A 117 -1.56 14.62 -11.70
N LEU A 118 -0.82 13.89 -10.85
CA LEU A 118 -0.77 12.43 -10.83
C LEU A 118 -0.86 11.90 -9.40
N ILE A 119 -1.64 10.86 -9.20
CA ILE A 119 -1.82 10.17 -7.93
C ILE A 119 -1.37 8.72 -8.08
N ILE A 120 -0.30 8.37 -7.40
CA ILE A 120 0.22 7.01 -7.31
C ILE A 120 -0.09 6.47 -5.92
N ILE A 121 -0.72 5.31 -5.83
CA ILE A 121 -0.96 4.65 -4.56
C ILE A 121 -0.20 3.32 -4.48
N GLU A 122 0.62 3.19 -3.45
CA GLU A 122 1.35 1.98 -3.12
C GLU A 122 0.60 1.19 -2.05
N MET A 123 0.29 -0.06 -2.35
CA MET A 123 -0.49 -0.93 -1.48
C MET A 123 0.34 -2.13 -1.04
N HIS A 124 0.48 -2.33 0.27
CA HIS A 124 1.08 -3.54 0.81
C HIS A 124 -0.02 -4.53 1.19
N ALA A 125 -0.34 -5.43 0.26
CA ALA A 125 -1.56 -6.22 0.29
C ALA A 125 -1.48 -7.51 -0.52
N GLY A 126 -2.44 -8.37 -0.31
CA GLY A 126 -2.54 -9.63 -1.01
C GLY A 126 -2.00 -10.80 -0.18
N SER A 127 -2.04 -12.00 -0.70
CA SER A 127 -1.50 -13.18 -0.05
C SER A 127 -0.05 -13.42 -0.47
N GLU A 128 0.82 -13.72 0.51
CA GLU A 128 2.19 -14.13 0.24
C GLU A 128 2.20 -15.35 -0.70
N TYR A 129 3.13 -15.33 -1.64
CA TYR A 129 3.37 -16.43 -2.60
C TYR A 129 2.17 -16.81 -3.48
N SER A 130 1.12 -15.97 -3.52
CA SER A 130 0.00 -16.16 -4.43
C SER A 130 0.36 -15.69 -5.84
N HIS A 131 0.11 -16.52 -6.87
CA HIS A 131 0.40 -16.20 -8.26
C HIS A 131 -0.59 -15.20 -8.89
N ALA A 132 -1.70 -14.94 -8.24
CA ALA A 132 -2.73 -14.03 -8.73
C ALA A 132 -3.39 -13.28 -7.58
N PRO A 133 -3.85 -12.04 -7.81
CA PRO A 133 -4.78 -11.38 -6.90
C PRO A 133 -6.07 -12.18 -6.81
N GLY A 134 -6.86 -11.96 -5.76
CA GLY A 134 -8.10 -12.70 -5.46
C GLY A 134 -9.00 -12.98 -6.66
N SER A 135 -9.87 -13.97 -6.54
CA SER A 135 -10.70 -14.42 -7.66
C SER A 135 -11.61 -13.32 -8.18
N ASP A 136 -11.89 -13.34 -9.49
CA ASP A 136 -12.73 -12.33 -10.14
C ASP A 136 -14.16 -12.30 -9.57
N TYR A 137 -14.72 -13.45 -9.23
CA TYR A 137 -16.04 -13.56 -8.67
C TYR A 137 -16.16 -12.83 -7.32
N ASP A 138 -15.22 -13.08 -6.43
CA ASP A 138 -15.22 -12.45 -5.11
C ASP A 138 -14.90 -10.94 -5.21
N SER A 139 -14.06 -10.56 -6.17
CA SER A 139 -13.73 -9.16 -6.44
C SER A 139 -14.94 -8.37 -6.93
N ILE A 140 -15.78 -8.96 -7.79
CA ILE A 140 -16.99 -8.30 -8.32
C ILE A 140 -17.99 -8.04 -7.19
N SER A 141 -18.29 -9.01 -6.35
CA SER A 141 -19.24 -8.82 -5.25
C SER A 141 -18.76 -7.76 -4.26
N ARG A 142 -17.48 -7.74 -3.93
CA ARG A 142 -16.87 -6.73 -3.06
C ARG A 142 -16.82 -5.34 -3.67
N LEU A 143 -16.62 -5.26 -4.99
CA LEU A 143 -16.68 -3.98 -5.68
C LEU A 143 -18.09 -3.38 -5.63
N GLU A 144 -19.14 -4.20 -5.71
CA GLU A 144 -20.51 -3.74 -5.50
C GLU A 144 -20.76 -3.25 -4.08
N ASP A 145 -20.22 -3.94 -3.08
CA ASP A 145 -20.26 -3.50 -1.69
C ASP A 145 -19.55 -2.14 -1.52
N PHE A 146 -18.38 -1.95 -2.13
CA PHE A 146 -17.67 -0.67 -2.10
C PHE A 146 -18.42 0.44 -2.84
N ARG A 147 -19.06 0.15 -3.96
CA ARG A 147 -19.90 1.13 -4.67
C ARG A 147 -21.10 1.53 -3.83
N ASN A 148 -21.74 0.58 -3.14
CA ASN A 148 -22.84 0.85 -2.21
C ASN A 148 -22.38 1.69 -1.01
N MET A 149 -21.15 1.50 -0.52
CA MET A 149 -20.54 2.34 0.51
C MET A 149 -20.32 3.78 0.03
N LYS A 150 -20.07 4.03 -1.28
CA LYS A 150 -20.03 5.38 -1.87
C LYS A 150 -21.31 6.17 -1.64
N THR A 151 -22.45 5.51 -1.70
CA THR A 151 -23.77 6.15 -1.62
C THR A 151 -24.26 6.36 -0.20
N ASN A 152 -23.64 5.73 0.79
CA ASN A 152 -24.00 5.86 2.20
C ASN A 152 -22.77 6.04 3.11
N PRO A 153 -22.26 7.28 3.26
CA PRO A 153 -21.12 7.57 4.13
C PRO A 153 -21.32 7.14 5.59
N ALA A 154 -22.58 7.07 6.07
CA ALA A 154 -22.87 6.65 7.44
C ALA A 154 -22.56 5.16 7.68
N SER A 155 -22.64 4.32 6.64
CA SER A 155 -22.24 2.90 6.73
C SER A 155 -20.72 2.72 6.86
N LEU A 156 -19.93 3.75 6.50
CA LEU A 156 -18.47 3.75 6.61
C LEU A 156 -17.97 4.11 8.02
N ILE A 157 -18.77 4.90 8.76
CA ILE A 157 -18.43 5.28 10.15
C ILE A 157 -18.58 4.09 11.11
N GLY A 158 -19.38 3.10 10.73
CA GLY A 158 -19.60 1.86 11.49
C GLY A 158 -18.60 0.75 11.21
N PHE A 159 -17.63 0.95 10.31
CA PHE A 159 -16.58 -0.03 10.01
C PHE A 159 -15.40 0.06 11.01
N GLN A 160 -15.70 0.19 12.29
CA GLN A 160 -14.84 -0.40 13.29
C GLN A 160 -15.10 -1.91 13.21
N MET A 161 -14.11 -2.64 12.76
CA MET A 161 -14.19 -4.10 12.83
C MET A 161 -14.49 -4.46 14.28
N THR A 162 -15.52 -5.28 14.49
CA THR A 162 -15.75 -5.85 15.80
C THR A 162 -14.58 -6.78 16.14
N PRO A 163 -14.24 -6.99 17.42
CA PRO A 163 -13.21 -7.96 17.81
C PRO A 163 -13.38 -9.33 17.17
N ASP A 164 -14.61 -9.74 16.88
CA ASP A 164 -14.90 -11.00 16.20
C ASP A 164 -14.55 -10.96 14.71
N GLN A 165 -14.74 -9.83 14.03
CA GLN A 165 -14.31 -9.64 12.63
C GLN A 165 -12.79 -9.48 12.55
N GLU A 166 -12.16 -8.89 13.55
CA GLU A 166 -10.69 -8.87 13.68
C GLU A 166 -10.15 -10.28 13.91
N SER A 167 -10.81 -11.12 14.71
CA SER A 167 -10.43 -12.51 14.93
C SER A 167 -10.64 -13.39 13.69
N GLU A 168 -11.65 -13.12 12.87
CA GLU A 168 -11.84 -13.81 11.59
C GLU A 168 -10.73 -13.43 10.59
N ILE A 169 -10.23 -12.21 10.61
CA ILE A 169 -9.08 -11.80 9.79
C ILE A 169 -7.80 -12.48 10.29
N ASP A 170 -7.58 -12.54 11.58
CA ASP A 170 -6.44 -13.25 12.17
C ASP A 170 -6.47 -14.75 11.84
N ASP A 171 -7.65 -15.38 11.82
CA ASP A 171 -7.79 -16.79 11.44
C ASP A 171 -7.53 -17.01 9.92
N TYR A 172 -7.73 -15.99 9.09
CA TYR A 172 -7.42 -16.03 7.65
C TYR A 172 -5.94 -15.74 7.34
N SER A 173 -5.21 -15.04 8.18
CA SER A 173 -3.79 -14.72 7.96
C SER A 173 -2.89 -15.97 7.94
N TRP A 174 -3.31 -17.06 8.56
CA TRP A 174 -2.62 -18.34 8.61
C TRP A 174 -2.79 -19.21 7.36
N ARG A 175 -3.67 -18.85 6.44
CA ARG A 175 -3.93 -19.60 5.22
C ARG A 175 -3.28 -18.88 4.05
N LEU A 176 -1.99 -19.09 3.88
CA LEU A 176 -1.12 -18.55 2.84
C LEU A 176 -1.63 -18.82 1.40
N ASP A 177 -2.55 -19.77 1.24
CA ASP A 177 -3.03 -20.28 -0.05
C ASP A 177 -4.36 -19.68 -0.52
N ARG A 178 -5.01 -18.85 0.30
CA ARG A 178 -6.27 -18.21 -0.09
C ARG A 178 -6.07 -16.76 -0.47
N PRO A 179 -6.31 -16.39 -1.75
CA PRO A 179 -6.33 -15.00 -2.16
C PRO A 179 -7.36 -14.24 -1.30
N LYS A 180 -7.01 -13.05 -0.82
CA LYS A 180 -7.98 -12.22 -0.11
C LYS A 180 -9.07 -11.78 -1.09
N LEU A 181 -10.32 -12.00 -0.70
CA LEU A 181 -11.51 -11.83 -1.51
C LEU A 181 -11.70 -10.42 -2.10
N TRP A 182 -10.95 -9.44 -1.65
CA TRP A 182 -11.11 -8.03 -2.01
C TRP A 182 -9.88 -7.38 -2.65
N ASP A 183 -8.82 -8.16 -2.91
CA ASP A 183 -7.56 -7.60 -3.42
C ASP A 183 -7.75 -6.79 -4.71
N ARG A 184 -8.44 -7.33 -5.72
CA ARG A 184 -8.71 -6.61 -6.96
C ARG A 184 -9.72 -5.50 -6.76
N ALA A 185 -10.77 -5.75 -5.97
CA ALA A 185 -11.84 -4.78 -5.75
C ALA A 185 -11.33 -3.47 -5.13
N ILE A 186 -10.43 -3.54 -4.16
CA ILE A 186 -9.87 -2.33 -3.53
C ILE A 186 -8.91 -1.58 -4.45
N ARG A 187 -8.20 -2.29 -5.33
CA ARG A 187 -7.32 -1.70 -6.34
C ARG A 187 -8.14 -0.99 -7.42
N HIS A 188 -9.22 -1.62 -7.90
CA HIS A 188 -10.19 -0.98 -8.80
C HIS A 188 -10.85 0.23 -8.14
N PHE A 189 -11.25 0.10 -6.87
CA PHE A 189 -11.81 1.20 -6.11
C PHE A 189 -10.86 2.41 -6.04
N ALA A 190 -9.55 2.20 -5.84
CA ALA A 190 -8.58 3.30 -5.84
C ALA A 190 -8.53 4.03 -7.19
N ILE A 191 -8.56 3.29 -8.30
CA ILE A 191 -8.67 3.88 -9.65
C ILE A 191 -9.98 4.66 -9.81
N ASP A 192 -11.11 4.09 -9.40
CA ASP A 192 -12.41 4.73 -9.47
C ASP A 192 -12.49 6.02 -8.63
N GLU A 193 -11.74 6.10 -7.53
CA GLU A 193 -11.63 7.29 -6.68
C GLU A 193 -10.66 8.35 -7.23
N GLY A 194 -9.83 8.02 -8.23
CA GLY A 194 -8.98 8.98 -8.92
C GLY A 194 -7.48 8.69 -8.87
N ALA A 195 -7.05 7.52 -8.42
CA ALA A 195 -5.65 7.13 -8.57
C ALA A 195 -5.31 6.91 -10.07
N ASP A 196 -4.11 7.34 -10.48
CA ASP A 196 -3.62 7.19 -11.84
C ASP A 196 -2.79 5.92 -12.03
N LEU A 197 -2.21 5.42 -10.95
CA LEU A 197 -1.43 4.19 -10.91
C LEU A 197 -1.58 3.53 -9.54
N VAL A 198 -1.81 2.23 -9.55
CA VAL A 198 -1.77 1.39 -8.35
C VAL A 198 -0.59 0.43 -8.46
N VAL A 199 0.29 0.45 -7.47
CA VAL A 199 1.41 -0.50 -7.36
C VAL A 199 1.24 -1.30 -6.07
N VAL A 200 1.28 -2.61 -6.19
CA VAL A 200 1.08 -3.50 -5.04
C VAL A 200 2.33 -4.32 -4.78
N HIS A 201 2.61 -4.57 -3.52
CA HIS A 201 3.68 -5.43 -3.04
C HIS A 201 3.22 -6.20 -1.80
N HIS A 202 3.98 -7.12 -1.29
CA HIS A 202 3.73 -8.11 -0.26
C HIS A 202 3.65 -9.56 -0.77
N PRO A 203 3.12 -9.87 -1.98
CA PRO A 203 3.10 -11.26 -2.44
C PRO A 203 4.49 -11.90 -2.64
N HIS A 204 5.57 -11.11 -2.66
CA HIS A 204 6.97 -11.53 -2.88
C HIS A 204 7.27 -12.18 -4.23
N ILE A 205 6.26 -12.37 -5.07
CA ILE A 205 6.38 -12.91 -6.42
C ILE A 205 5.75 -11.93 -7.42
N ILE A 206 6.17 -12.02 -8.68
CA ILE A 206 5.54 -11.22 -9.75
C ILE A 206 4.11 -11.72 -9.96
N GLN A 207 3.15 -10.80 -9.92
CA GLN A 207 1.79 -11.00 -10.38
C GLN A 207 1.55 -10.22 -11.68
N GLY A 208 0.37 -10.34 -12.27
CA GLY A 208 0.05 -9.69 -13.54
C GLY A 208 -0.05 -8.16 -13.45
N LEU A 209 -0.03 -7.54 -14.62
CA LEU A 209 -0.41 -6.16 -14.83
C LEU A 209 -1.85 -6.12 -15.37
N GLU A 210 -2.64 -5.17 -14.90
CA GLU A 210 -4.03 -4.99 -15.33
C GLU A 210 -4.25 -3.54 -15.78
N VAL A 211 -4.95 -3.35 -16.87
CA VAL A 211 -5.46 -2.04 -17.25
C VAL A 211 -6.94 -1.97 -16.90
N TYR A 212 -7.29 -1.10 -15.96
CA TYR A 212 -8.65 -0.88 -15.52
C TYR A 212 -9.03 0.59 -15.68
N ASN A 213 -10.13 0.87 -16.41
CA ASN A 213 -10.56 2.22 -16.75
C ASN A 213 -9.44 3.10 -17.35
N GLY A 214 -8.56 2.48 -18.19
CA GLY A 214 -7.44 3.16 -18.82
C GLY A 214 -6.24 3.46 -17.93
N LYS A 215 -6.25 2.99 -16.69
CA LYS A 215 -5.16 3.16 -15.71
C LYS A 215 -4.52 1.80 -15.40
N LEU A 216 -3.22 1.82 -15.07
CA LEU A 216 -2.47 0.61 -14.76
C LEU A 216 -2.58 0.22 -13.29
N ILE A 217 -2.75 -1.08 -13.06
CA ILE A 217 -2.59 -1.73 -11.77
C ILE A 217 -1.48 -2.77 -11.90
N ALA A 218 -0.38 -2.58 -11.17
CA ALA A 218 0.67 -3.57 -11.01
C ALA A 218 0.38 -4.39 -9.74
N HIS A 219 -0.12 -5.61 -9.91
CA HIS A 219 -0.60 -6.43 -8.80
C HIS A 219 0.50 -6.93 -7.87
N SER A 220 1.71 -7.15 -8.38
CA SER A 220 2.97 -7.28 -7.63
C SER A 220 4.14 -7.26 -8.60
N LEU A 221 5.17 -6.51 -8.27
CA LEU A 221 6.43 -6.45 -9.04
C LEU A 221 7.49 -7.45 -8.53
N GLY A 222 7.16 -8.25 -7.52
CA GLY A 222 8.11 -9.13 -6.84
C GLY A 222 9.00 -8.37 -5.84
N ASN A 223 10.08 -9.03 -5.40
CA ASN A 223 11.07 -8.45 -4.50
C ASN A 223 12.10 -7.62 -5.28
N PHE A 224 12.42 -6.41 -4.82
CA PHE A 224 13.48 -5.61 -5.43
C PHE A 224 14.85 -5.91 -4.79
N ILE A 225 14.95 -5.78 -3.47
CA ILE A 225 16.15 -6.14 -2.68
C ILE A 225 15.64 -6.91 -1.47
N PHE A 226 15.80 -8.21 -1.48
CA PHE A 226 15.32 -9.09 -0.43
C PHE A 226 16.13 -10.40 -0.41
N ASP A 227 16.45 -10.90 0.77
CA ASP A 227 17.29 -12.11 0.96
C ASP A 227 16.48 -13.39 1.22
N LEU A 228 15.27 -13.47 0.68
CA LEU A 228 14.39 -14.61 0.82
C LEU A 228 14.90 -15.79 -0.05
N ASN A 229 15.10 -16.96 0.55
CA ASN A 229 15.68 -18.14 -0.11
C ASN A 229 14.65 -19.05 -0.80
N TYR A 230 13.60 -18.49 -1.36
CA TYR A 230 12.63 -19.23 -2.17
C TYR A 230 12.81 -18.87 -3.65
N PRO A 231 13.15 -19.83 -4.53
CA PRO A 231 13.42 -19.54 -5.95
C PRO A 231 12.32 -18.78 -6.66
N GLU A 232 11.06 -18.99 -6.28
CA GLU A 232 9.88 -18.35 -6.83
C GLU A 232 9.87 -16.82 -6.56
N THR A 233 10.60 -16.37 -5.56
CA THR A 233 10.69 -14.97 -5.15
C THR A 233 11.89 -14.24 -5.74
N TYR A 234 12.75 -14.91 -6.52
CA TYR A 234 13.92 -14.28 -7.15
C TYR A 234 13.57 -13.40 -8.36
N PRO A 235 12.57 -13.75 -9.22
CA PRO A 235 12.17 -12.87 -10.27
C PRO A 235 11.60 -11.54 -9.72
N SER A 236 12.05 -10.45 -10.32
CA SER A 236 11.59 -9.10 -10.00
C SER A 236 11.34 -8.31 -11.28
N MET A 237 10.49 -7.32 -11.21
CA MET A 237 10.16 -6.46 -12.33
C MET A 237 10.31 -4.99 -11.91
N ILE A 238 10.86 -4.18 -12.80
CA ILE A 238 10.87 -2.73 -12.68
C ILE A 238 9.86 -2.18 -13.70
N LEU A 239 8.89 -1.44 -13.20
CA LEU A 239 7.94 -0.73 -14.05
C LEU A 239 8.55 0.61 -14.45
N ASN A 240 8.79 0.81 -15.75
CA ASN A 240 9.16 2.10 -16.30
C ASN A 240 7.92 2.75 -16.90
N SER A 241 7.67 4.00 -16.58
CA SER A 241 6.52 4.72 -17.09
C SER A 241 6.90 6.12 -17.57
N LYS A 242 6.14 6.62 -18.53
CA LYS A 242 6.17 8.03 -18.93
C LYS A 242 4.83 8.67 -18.61
N ALA A 243 4.89 9.92 -18.20
CA ALA A 243 3.69 10.71 -17.93
C ALA A 243 3.83 12.10 -18.55
N ASP A 244 2.71 12.68 -18.91
CA ASP A 244 2.54 14.06 -19.35
C ASP A 244 1.29 14.68 -18.70
N GLU A 245 0.85 15.82 -19.19
CA GLU A 245 -0.33 16.54 -18.69
C GLU A 245 -1.64 15.72 -18.81
N SER A 246 -1.66 14.67 -19.62
CA SER A 246 -2.82 13.77 -19.77
C SER A 246 -2.80 12.54 -18.87
N GLY A 247 -1.72 12.34 -18.10
CA GLY A 247 -1.52 11.18 -17.24
C GLY A 247 -0.36 10.28 -17.68
N PHE A 248 -0.41 9.02 -17.30
CA PHE A 248 0.58 8.02 -17.75
C PHE A 248 0.30 7.64 -19.21
N THR A 249 1.30 7.75 -20.07
CA THR A 249 1.22 7.53 -21.52
C THR A 249 1.92 6.26 -22.00
N GLU A 250 2.90 5.78 -21.24
CA GLU A 250 3.64 4.53 -21.52
C GLU A 250 3.97 3.81 -20.21
N PHE A 251 4.03 2.48 -20.26
CA PHE A 251 4.45 1.60 -19.19
C PHE A 251 5.43 0.54 -19.69
#